data_d24036d4f1ca1f565c2a84c7f172dbd5
#
_entry.id   d24036d4f1ca1f565c2a84c7f172dbd5
#
_cell.length_a   1.000
_cell.length_b   1.000
_cell.length_c   1.000
_cell.angle_alpha   90.00
_cell.angle_beta   90.00
_cell.angle_gamma   90.00
#
_symmetry.space_group_name_H-M   'P 1'
#
loop_
_entity.id
_entity.type
_entity.pdbx_description
1 polymer ?
#
loop_
_entity_poly.entity_id
_entity_poly.type
_entity_poly.pdbx_seq_one_letter_code
_entity_poly.pdbx_strand_id
1 'polypeptide(L)'
;IEVLAGITTFMTMAYVLVVQPGAIIGFGDAVSFTDINGLVITKEAIAVTCAVISALITLLMGFYANLPFALATGMGTNFMFGALLQSNTLSFGAIMAITLISGLIFVVLTIFGVRDLIVKAIPKNIKVAIGSAIGFYIAYLGFKNSGIGTFTNGIGMGNFKEPAVFIALLGLVIIAVLTAYRVNGAILIGIVAVTVTVSYTHLTL
;
A
#
# COMPACT_ATOMS: atom_id res chain seq x y z
N ILE A 1 27.67 -1.24 0.82
CA ILE A 1 26.69 -0.79 1.82
C ILE A 1 25.44 -0.25 1.10
N GLU A 2 25.56 0.61 0.11
CA GLU A 2 24.43 1.25 -0.61
C GLU A 2 23.56 0.25 -1.38
N VAL A 3 24.16 -0.69 -2.09
CA VAL A 3 23.43 -1.76 -2.80
C VAL A 3 22.62 -2.60 -1.83
N LEU A 4 23.18 -2.95 -0.68
CA LEU A 4 22.45 -3.71 0.34
C LEU A 4 21.28 -2.91 0.92
N ALA A 5 21.49 -1.61 1.16
CA ALA A 5 20.44 -0.70 1.63
C ALA A 5 19.32 -0.57 0.57
N GLY A 6 19.68 -0.42 -0.70
CA GLY A 6 18.72 -0.38 -1.81
C GLY A 6 17.89 -1.66 -1.93
N ILE A 7 18.54 -2.83 -1.85
CA ILE A 7 17.85 -4.14 -1.86
C ILE A 7 16.92 -4.26 -0.66
N THR A 8 17.35 -3.88 0.53
CA THR A 8 16.53 -3.97 1.74
C THR A 8 15.29 -3.09 1.65
N THR A 9 15.44 -1.84 1.17
CA THR A 9 14.28 -0.94 0.97
C THR A 9 13.35 -1.44 -0.12
N PHE A 10 13.89 -1.97 -1.23
CA PHE A 10 13.09 -2.61 -2.27
C PHE A 10 12.29 -3.80 -1.74
N MET A 11 12.93 -4.71 -1.00
CA MET A 11 12.26 -5.88 -0.41
C MET A 11 11.10 -5.51 0.52
N THR A 12 11.24 -4.39 1.25
CA THR A 12 10.17 -3.91 2.14
C THR A 12 9.04 -3.21 1.39
N MET A 13 9.28 -2.70 0.18
CA MET A 13 8.30 -1.95 -0.61
C MET A 13 7.69 -2.71 -1.79
N ALA A 14 8.30 -3.82 -2.21
CA ALA A 14 7.86 -4.59 -3.39
C ALA A 14 6.39 -5.05 -3.31
N TYR A 15 5.87 -5.30 -2.09
CA TYR A 15 4.48 -5.69 -1.89
C TYR A 15 3.48 -4.63 -2.37
N VAL A 16 3.88 -3.36 -2.43
CA VAL A 16 3.03 -2.25 -2.89
C VAL A 16 2.55 -2.48 -4.31
N LEU A 17 3.39 -3.03 -5.18
CA LEU A 17 3.05 -3.31 -6.59
C LEU A 17 1.87 -4.29 -6.71
N VAL A 18 1.77 -5.23 -5.79
CA VAL A 18 0.69 -6.23 -5.76
C VAL A 18 -0.56 -5.68 -5.06
N VAL A 19 -0.38 -4.92 -3.98
CA VAL A 19 -1.49 -4.41 -3.17
C VAL A 19 -2.16 -3.18 -3.80
N GLN A 20 -1.41 -2.37 -4.57
CA GLN A 20 -1.90 -1.13 -5.19
C GLN A 20 -3.12 -1.31 -6.09
N PRO A 21 -3.15 -2.28 -7.03
CA PRO A 21 -4.33 -2.53 -7.85
C PRO A 21 -5.56 -2.89 -7.02
N GLY A 22 -5.38 -3.72 -5.99
CA GLY A 22 -6.43 -4.09 -5.06
C GLY A 22 -6.93 -2.91 -4.22
N ALA A 23 -6.05 -2.00 -3.82
CA ALA A 23 -6.42 -0.81 -3.09
C ALA A 23 -7.32 0.14 -3.91
N ILE A 24 -7.14 0.21 -5.23
CA ILE A 24 -7.88 1.11 -6.12
C ILE A 24 -9.16 0.45 -6.65
N ILE A 25 -9.07 -0.75 -7.22
CA ILE A 25 -10.22 -1.44 -7.84
C ILE A 25 -11.04 -2.25 -6.83
N GLY A 26 -10.40 -2.70 -5.77
CA GLY A 26 -10.95 -3.61 -4.76
C GLY A 26 -10.22 -4.94 -4.75
N PHE A 27 -10.21 -5.57 -3.57
CA PHE A 27 -9.69 -6.93 -3.39
C PHE A 27 -10.77 -7.94 -3.79
N GLY A 28 -10.39 -9.00 -4.47
CA GLY A 28 -11.26 -10.04 -4.98
C GLY A 28 -11.01 -10.32 -6.47
N ASP A 29 -11.91 -11.07 -7.09
CA ASP A 29 -11.76 -11.59 -8.46
C ASP A 29 -11.99 -10.56 -9.57
N ALA A 30 -12.45 -9.35 -9.22
CA ALA A 30 -12.63 -8.28 -10.19
C ALA A 30 -11.28 -7.90 -10.82
N VAL A 31 -11.13 -8.15 -12.12
CA VAL A 31 -9.92 -7.83 -12.89
C VAL A 31 -9.93 -6.37 -13.35
N SER A 32 -11.12 -5.80 -13.54
CA SER A 32 -11.32 -4.44 -14.04
C SER A 32 -12.46 -3.73 -13.32
N PHE A 33 -12.43 -2.43 -13.35
CA PHE A 33 -13.50 -1.54 -12.89
C PHE A 33 -13.86 -0.56 -13.99
N THR A 34 -15.15 -0.36 -14.21
CA THR A 34 -15.63 0.66 -15.14
C THR A 34 -16.05 1.89 -14.38
N ASP A 35 -15.40 3.00 -14.68
CA ASP A 35 -15.68 4.31 -14.10
C ASP A 35 -17.04 4.88 -14.55
N ILE A 36 -17.56 5.86 -13.81
CA ILE A 36 -18.80 6.60 -14.15
C ILE A 36 -18.79 7.21 -15.54
N ASN A 37 -17.60 7.47 -16.11
CA ASN A 37 -17.43 7.97 -17.48
C ASN A 37 -17.26 6.86 -18.54
N GLY A 38 -17.42 5.58 -18.17
CA GLY A 38 -17.25 4.45 -19.06
C GLY A 38 -15.78 4.04 -19.30
N LEU A 39 -14.82 4.63 -18.58
CA LEU A 39 -13.41 4.24 -18.67
C LEU A 39 -13.18 2.92 -17.96
N VAL A 40 -12.66 1.92 -18.68
CA VAL A 40 -12.31 0.62 -18.10
C VAL A 40 -10.88 0.67 -17.59
N ILE A 41 -10.71 0.44 -16.28
CA ILE A 41 -9.42 0.43 -15.58
C ILE A 41 -9.14 -1.00 -15.16
N THR A 42 -8.00 -1.55 -15.58
CA THR A 42 -7.60 -2.92 -15.24
C THR A 42 -6.56 -2.94 -14.10
N LYS A 43 -6.56 -3.98 -13.29
CA LYS A 43 -5.55 -4.18 -12.25
C LYS A 43 -4.13 -4.21 -12.82
N GLU A 44 -3.99 -4.81 -13.98
CA GLU A 44 -2.69 -4.89 -14.68
C GLU A 44 -2.18 -3.51 -15.10
N ALA A 45 -3.04 -2.65 -15.65
CA ALA A 45 -2.67 -1.29 -16.03
C ALA A 45 -2.19 -0.48 -14.82
N ILE A 46 -2.87 -0.59 -13.68
CA ILE A 46 -2.47 0.07 -12.42
C ILE A 46 -1.12 -0.48 -11.93
N ALA A 47 -0.94 -1.81 -11.94
CA ALA A 47 0.31 -2.43 -11.50
C ALA A 47 1.50 -1.99 -12.36
N VAL A 48 1.36 -2.04 -13.68
CA VAL A 48 2.42 -1.63 -14.62
C VAL A 48 2.73 -0.14 -14.47
N THR A 49 1.70 0.72 -14.42
CA THR A 49 1.90 2.16 -14.24
C THR A 49 2.59 2.47 -12.91
N CYS A 50 2.18 1.81 -11.82
CA CYS A 50 2.81 1.94 -10.52
C CYS A 50 4.29 1.50 -10.56
N ALA A 51 4.59 0.38 -11.20
CA ALA A 51 5.95 -0.14 -11.33
C ALA A 51 6.85 0.82 -12.12
N VAL A 52 6.39 1.31 -13.27
CA VAL A 52 7.16 2.23 -14.12
C VAL A 52 7.43 3.55 -13.40
N ILE A 53 6.40 4.17 -12.80
CA ILE A 53 6.56 5.44 -12.08
C ILE A 53 7.46 5.27 -10.86
N SER A 54 7.28 4.20 -10.08
CA SER A 54 8.13 3.92 -8.92
C SER A 54 9.59 3.70 -9.32
N ALA A 55 9.84 3.01 -10.43
CA ALA A 55 11.18 2.82 -10.97
C ALA A 55 11.81 4.15 -11.37
N LEU A 56 11.09 5.00 -12.12
CA LEU A 56 11.60 6.31 -12.55
C LEU A 56 11.93 7.21 -11.37
N ILE A 57 11.03 7.29 -10.37
CA ILE A 57 11.25 8.14 -9.19
C ILE A 57 12.39 7.58 -8.32
N THR A 58 12.51 6.27 -8.20
CA THR A 58 13.61 5.63 -7.49
C THR A 58 14.95 5.90 -8.17
N LEU A 59 15.01 5.84 -9.51
CA LEU A 59 16.19 6.21 -10.27
C LEU A 59 16.56 7.69 -10.07
N LEU A 60 15.58 8.59 -10.12
CA LEU A 60 15.79 10.01 -9.83
C LEU A 60 16.33 10.22 -8.40
N MET A 61 15.81 9.48 -7.42
CA MET A 61 16.28 9.53 -6.04
C MET A 61 17.73 9.06 -5.95
N GLY A 62 18.09 7.98 -6.62
CA GLY A 62 19.46 7.45 -6.66
C GLY A 62 20.44 8.39 -7.34
N PHE A 63 20.10 8.89 -8.52
CA PHE A 63 21.03 9.71 -9.32
C PHE A 63 21.10 11.17 -8.88
N TYR A 64 19.97 11.76 -8.50
CA TYR A 64 19.93 13.18 -8.15
C TYR A 64 20.15 13.44 -6.65
N ALA A 65 19.46 12.69 -5.79
CA ALA A 65 19.57 12.86 -4.36
C ALA A 65 20.73 12.05 -3.74
N ASN A 66 21.29 11.09 -4.50
CA ASN A 66 22.38 10.20 -4.04
C ASN A 66 22.03 9.42 -2.78
N LEU A 67 20.77 8.98 -2.69
CA LEU A 67 20.22 8.24 -1.56
C LEU A 67 19.71 6.87 -2.03
N PRO A 68 20.10 5.76 -1.37
CA PRO A 68 19.71 4.40 -1.75
C PRO A 68 18.34 4.01 -1.20
N PHE A 69 17.31 4.83 -1.48
CA PHE A 69 15.94 4.55 -1.05
C PHE A 69 15.05 4.20 -2.24
N ALA A 70 14.35 3.07 -2.15
CA ALA A 70 13.25 2.77 -3.06
C ALA A 70 12.03 3.62 -2.71
N LEU A 71 11.37 4.17 -3.72
CA LEU A 71 10.17 4.99 -3.57
C LEU A 71 8.99 4.32 -4.26
N ALA A 72 7.85 4.34 -3.61
CA ALA A 72 6.59 3.81 -4.13
C ALA A 72 5.42 4.70 -3.71
N THR A 73 4.23 4.40 -4.24
CA THR A 73 3.00 5.13 -3.92
C THR A 73 2.60 4.98 -2.45
N GLY A 74 2.05 6.06 -1.87
CA GLY A 74 1.57 6.06 -0.48
C GLY A 74 0.26 5.29 -0.32
N MET A 75 0.27 4.23 0.47
CA MET A 75 -0.91 3.36 0.64
C MET A 75 -2.10 4.03 1.32
N GLY A 76 -1.87 4.96 2.26
CA GLY A 76 -2.95 5.58 3.02
C GLY A 76 -3.99 6.28 2.15
N THR A 77 -3.55 7.13 1.24
CA THR A 77 -4.41 7.88 0.30
C THR A 77 -5.01 7.00 -0.79
N ASN A 78 -4.31 5.95 -1.22
CA ASN A 78 -4.76 5.07 -2.29
C ASN A 78 -6.02 4.30 -1.92
N PHE A 79 -6.14 3.84 -0.69
CA PHE A 79 -7.37 3.20 -0.20
C PHE A 79 -8.55 4.17 -0.15
N MET A 80 -8.30 5.43 0.21
CA MET A 80 -9.34 6.47 0.18
C MET A 80 -9.79 6.75 -1.26
N PHE A 81 -8.87 6.87 -2.19
CA PHE A 81 -9.19 7.05 -3.61
C PHE A 81 -9.93 5.85 -4.20
N GLY A 82 -9.53 4.63 -3.83
CA GLY A 82 -10.24 3.42 -4.20
C GLY A 82 -11.68 3.40 -3.68
N ALA A 83 -11.90 3.81 -2.44
CA ALA A 83 -13.25 3.90 -1.88
C ALA A 83 -14.12 4.93 -2.61
N LEU A 84 -13.58 6.10 -2.96
CA LEU A 84 -14.28 7.13 -3.74
C LEU A 84 -14.59 6.66 -5.16
N LEU A 85 -13.68 5.91 -5.79
CA LEU A 85 -13.89 5.33 -7.11
C LEU A 85 -14.97 4.25 -7.08
N GLN A 86 -14.87 3.29 -6.15
CA GLN A 86 -15.81 2.18 -6.03
C GLN A 86 -17.22 2.62 -5.61
N SER A 87 -17.35 3.73 -4.86
CA SER A 87 -18.65 4.33 -4.53
C SER A 87 -19.27 5.13 -5.68
N ASN A 88 -18.61 5.19 -6.85
CA ASN A 88 -19.00 6.02 -7.99
C ASN A 88 -19.23 7.51 -7.65
N THR A 89 -18.56 8.00 -6.62
CA THR A 89 -18.66 9.40 -6.20
C THR A 89 -17.84 10.31 -7.10
N LEU A 90 -16.66 9.84 -7.54
CA LEU A 90 -15.75 10.57 -8.40
C LEU A 90 -15.26 9.68 -9.54
N SER A 91 -15.03 10.29 -10.70
CA SER A 91 -14.38 9.61 -11.81
C SER A 91 -12.89 9.39 -11.57
N PHE A 92 -12.31 8.40 -12.21
CA PHE A 92 -10.87 8.14 -12.13
C PHE A 92 -10.05 9.35 -12.57
N GLY A 93 -10.46 10.02 -13.65
CA GLY A 93 -9.84 11.25 -14.13
C GLY A 93 -9.88 12.38 -13.09
N ALA A 94 -11.00 12.54 -12.38
CA ALA A 94 -11.13 13.54 -11.31
C ALA A 94 -10.19 13.24 -10.14
N ILE A 95 -10.08 11.97 -9.73
CA ILE A 95 -9.16 11.54 -8.67
C ILE A 95 -7.70 11.81 -9.06
N MET A 96 -7.33 11.50 -10.30
CA MET A 96 -5.98 11.77 -10.81
C MET A 96 -5.69 13.28 -10.88
N ALA A 97 -6.66 14.10 -11.32
CA ALA A 97 -6.53 15.55 -11.35
C ALA A 97 -6.35 16.15 -9.94
N ILE A 98 -7.14 15.69 -8.96
CA ILE A 98 -7.01 16.11 -7.55
C ILE A 98 -5.61 15.76 -7.01
N THR A 99 -5.14 14.56 -7.30
CA THR A 99 -3.81 14.10 -6.87
C THR A 99 -2.69 14.94 -7.49
N LEU A 100 -2.80 15.26 -8.79
CA LEU A 100 -1.83 16.08 -9.50
C LEU A 100 -1.82 17.50 -8.96
N ILE A 101 -2.98 18.13 -8.77
CA ILE A 101 -3.10 19.49 -8.21
C ILE A 101 -2.52 19.52 -6.80
N SER A 102 -2.87 18.56 -5.96
CA SER A 102 -2.31 18.44 -4.60
C SER A 102 -0.79 18.32 -4.61
N GLY A 103 -0.24 17.50 -5.51
CA GLY A 103 1.20 17.36 -5.69
C GLY A 103 1.87 18.66 -6.13
N LEU A 104 1.28 19.39 -7.09
CA LEU A 104 1.79 20.69 -7.53
C LEU A 104 1.79 21.72 -6.41
N ILE A 105 0.69 21.82 -5.65
CA ILE A 105 0.61 22.71 -4.49
C ILE A 105 1.70 22.35 -3.48
N PHE A 106 1.91 21.06 -3.20
CA PHE A 106 2.93 20.60 -2.28
C PHE A 106 4.35 20.99 -2.74
N VAL A 107 4.64 20.88 -4.05
CA VAL A 107 5.94 21.31 -4.62
C VAL A 107 6.13 22.81 -4.44
N VAL A 108 5.10 23.61 -4.77
CA VAL A 108 5.13 25.06 -4.61
C VAL A 108 5.39 25.44 -3.15
N LEU A 109 4.66 24.87 -2.20
CA LEU A 109 4.85 25.12 -0.77
C LEU A 109 6.25 24.70 -0.29
N THR A 110 6.83 23.66 -0.89
CA THR A 110 8.19 23.19 -0.57
C THR A 110 9.23 24.20 -1.04
N ILE A 111 9.08 24.76 -2.26
CA ILE A 111 10.00 25.77 -2.81
C ILE A 111 10.00 27.05 -1.95
N PHE A 112 8.84 27.47 -1.46
CA PHE A 112 8.71 28.63 -0.58
C PHE A 112 9.11 28.36 0.88
N GLY A 113 9.58 27.14 1.22
CA GLY A 113 9.98 26.78 2.58
C GLY A 113 8.84 26.66 3.60
N VAL A 114 7.59 26.76 3.15
CA VAL A 114 6.40 26.66 4.02
C VAL A 114 6.31 25.28 4.66
N ARG A 115 6.74 24.24 3.96
CA ARG A 115 6.81 22.88 4.47
C ARG A 115 7.64 22.78 5.76
N ASP A 116 8.80 23.41 5.79
CA ASP A 116 9.69 23.37 6.96
C ASP A 116 9.08 24.13 8.14
N LEU A 117 8.35 25.21 7.86
CA LEU A 117 7.60 25.94 8.87
C LEU A 117 6.49 25.07 9.48
N ILE A 118 5.70 24.38 8.66
CA ILE A 118 4.66 23.45 9.11
C ILE A 118 5.27 22.33 9.95
N VAL A 119 6.35 21.71 9.46
CA VAL A 119 7.03 20.63 10.18
C VAL A 119 7.59 21.09 11.53
N LYS A 120 8.11 22.32 11.62
CA LYS A 120 8.58 22.91 12.89
C LYS A 120 7.45 23.24 13.84
N ALA A 121 6.29 23.67 13.31
CA ALA A 121 5.11 24.03 14.12
C ALA A 121 4.45 22.81 14.78
N ILE A 122 4.60 21.61 14.19
CA ILE A 122 4.00 20.37 14.73
C ILE A 122 4.82 19.89 15.94
N PRO A 123 4.21 19.75 17.13
CA PRO A 123 4.87 19.19 18.32
C PRO A 123 5.42 17.79 18.09
N LYS A 124 6.51 17.44 18.75
CA LYS A 124 7.17 16.12 18.60
C LYS A 124 6.22 14.95 18.86
N ASN A 125 5.34 15.07 19.87
CA ASN A 125 4.38 14.02 20.23
C ASN A 125 3.39 13.73 19.09
N ILE A 126 2.93 14.78 18.39
CA ILE A 126 2.03 14.63 17.24
C ILE A 126 2.76 13.94 16.06
N LYS A 127 4.03 14.28 15.82
CA LYS A 127 4.82 13.62 14.77
C LYS A 127 4.93 12.10 14.99
N VAL A 128 5.16 11.69 16.23
CA VAL A 128 5.21 10.26 16.60
C VAL A 128 3.82 9.63 16.46
N ALA A 129 2.78 10.33 16.91
CA ALA A 129 1.40 9.86 16.83
C ALA A 129 0.93 9.65 15.38
N ILE A 130 1.33 10.51 14.43
CA ILE A 130 1.00 10.35 13.00
C ILE A 130 1.53 9.02 12.47
N GLY A 131 2.79 8.67 12.76
CA GLY A 131 3.37 7.40 12.33
C GLY A 131 2.60 6.19 12.87
N SER A 132 2.26 6.22 14.16
CA SER A 132 1.46 5.18 14.80
C SER A 132 0.04 5.11 14.20
N ALA A 133 -0.61 6.24 13.95
CA ALA A 133 -1.95 6.31 13.36
C ALA A 133 -1.98 5.70 11.94
N ILE A 134 -0.98 6.01 11.13
CA ILE A 134 -0.83 5.41 9.79
C ILE A 134 -0.64 3.89 9.89
N GLY A 135 0.19 3.42 10.83
CA GLY A 135 0.40 1.99 11.07
C GLY A 135 -0.89 1.27 11.48
N PHE A 136 -1.66 1.84 12.41
CA PHE A 136 -2.97 1.31 12.81
C PHE A 136 -3.99 1.32 11.68
N TYR A 137 -4.01 2.36 10.86
CA TYR A 137 -4.89 2.42 9.69
C TYR A 137 -4.59 1.32 8.67
N ILE A 138 -3.31 1.09 8.37
CA ILE A 138 -2.89 0.01 7.47
C ILE A 138 -3.23 -1.35 8.08
N ALA A 139 -3.02 -1.54 9.38
CA ALA A 139 -3.39 -2.77 10.08
C ALA A 139 -4.91 -3.02 10.00
N TYR A 140 -5.73 -1.99 10.25
CA TYR A 140 -7.18 -2.05 10.09
C TYR A 140 -7.58 -2.52 8.67
N LEU A 141 -6.99 -1.92 7.64
CA LEU A 141 -7.25 -2.31 6.26
C LEU A 141 -6.81 -3.76 5.98
N GLY A 142 -5.67 -4.18 6.54
CA GLY A 142 -5.18 -5.56 6.46
C GLY A 142 -6.18 -6.54 7.08
N PHE A 143 -6.66 -6.29 8.28
CA PHE A 143 -7.67 -7.13 8.95
C PHE A 143 -9.01 -7.17 8.21
N LYS A 144 -9.44 -6.04 7.66
CA LYS A 144 -10.67 -5.95 6.87
C LYS A 144 -10.57 -6.77 5.57
N ASN A 145 -9.47 -6.59 4.83
CA ASN A 145 -9.30 -7.21 3.51
C ASN A 145 -8.97 -8.70 3.57
N SER A 146 -8.29 -9.14 4.65
CA SER A 146 -8.02 -10.56 4.89
C SER A 146 -9.23 -11.35 5.42
N GLY A 147 -10.33 -10.65 5.77
CA GLY A 147 -11.50 -11.28 6.38
C GLY A 147 -11.31 -11.70 7.83
N ILE A 148 -10.18 -11.35 8.47
CA ILE A 148 -9.95 -11.61 9.91
C ILE A 148 -10.92 -10.79 10.76
N GLY A 149 -11.22 -9.56 10.33
CA GLY A 149 -12.20 -8.68 10.98
C GLY A 149 -13.33 -8.28 10.05
N THR A 150 -14.55 -8.26 10.56
CA THR A 150 -15.73 -7.72 9.86
C THR A 150 -16.06 -6.36 10.44
N PHE A 151 -16.32 -5.37 9.56
CA PHE A 151 -16.54 -3.98 9.95
C PHE A 151 -17.80 -3.37 9.30
N THR A 152 -18.63 -4.20 8.66
CA THR A 152 -19.82 -3.75 7.91
C THR A 152 -21.02 -3.45 8.82
N ASN A 153 -21.23 -4.26 9.87
CA ASN A 153 -22.36 -4.11 10.81
C ASN A 153 -21.87 -4.00 12.27
N GLY A 154 -20.72 -3.34 12.47
CA GLY A 154 -20.01 -3.28 13.75
C GLY A 154 -18.68 -4.03 13.69
N ILE A 155 -17.94 -3.99 14.80
CA ILE A 155 -16.67 -4.69 14.92
C ILE A 155 -16.96 -6.13 15.30
N GLY A 156 -16.64 -7.07 14.40
CA GLY A 156 -16.82 -8.51 14.61
C GLY A 156 -15.59 -9.30 14.16
N MET A 157 -15.52 -10.54 14.57
CA MET A 157 -14.54 -11.49 14.08
C MET A 157 -15.02 -12.11 12.78
N GLY A 158 -14.08 -12.34 11.85
CA GLY A 158 -14.34 -13.03 10.60
C GLY A 158 -14.56 -14.53 10.79
N ASN A 159 -14.84 -15.22 9.70
CA ASN A 159 -15.06 -16.65 9.71
C ASN A 159 -13.71 -17.40 9.62
N PHE A 160 -13.15 -17.82 10.76
CA PHE A 160 -11.89 -18.56 10.82
C PHE A 160 -11.94 -19.98 10.22
N LYS A 161 -13.12 -20.44 9.81
CA LYS A 161 -13.24 -21.72 9.08
C LYS A 161 -12.89 -21.59 7.60
N GLU A 162 -12.82 -20.36 7.08
CA GLU A 162 -12.37 -20.11 5.72
C GLU A 162 -10.86 -20.29 5.61
N PRO A 163 -10.38 -21.10 4.67
CA PRO A 163 -8.93 -21.35 4.50
C PRO A 163 -8.13 -20.07 4.27
N ALA A 164 -8.68 -19.10 3.54
CA ALA A 164 -8.04 -17.84 3.24
C ALA A 164 -7.76 -17.01 4.51
N VAL A 165 -8.71 -16.96 5.43
CA VAL A 165 -8.57 -16.24 6.71
C VAL A 165 -7.52 -16.89 7.60
N PHE A 166 -7.52 -18.24 7.65
CA PHE A 166 -6.54 -19.00 8.42
C PHE A 166 -5.12 -18.81 7.88
N ILE A 167 -4.94 -18.86 6.56
CA ILE A 167 -3.65 -18.66 5.91
C ILE A 167 -3.15 -17.21 6.13
N ALA A 168 -4.03 -16.21 6.08
CA ALA A 168 -3.67 -14.83 6.38
C ALA A 168 -3.17 -14.66 7.82
N LEU A 169 -3.81 -15.33 8.78
CA LEU A 169 -3.38 -15.33 10.19
C LEU A 169 -2.01 -16.00 10.34
N LEU A 170 -1.80 -17.16 9.70
CA LEU A 170 -0.50 -17.83 9.69
C LEU A 170 0.60 -16.93 9.11
N GLY A 171 0.31 -16.22 8.01
CA GLY A 171 1.24 -15.27 7.42
C GLY A 171 1.65 -14.15 8.37
N LEU A 172 0.68 -13.62 9.11
CA LEU A 172 0.94 -12.59 10.10
C LEU A 172 1.85 -13.12 11.24
N VAL A 173 1.60 -14.34 11.71
CA VAL A 173 2.45 -14.99 12.73
C VAL A 173 3.86 -15.22 12.19
N ILE A 174 4.00 -15.72 10.95
CA ILE A 174 5.31 -15.94 10.32
C ILE A 174 6.09 -14.62 10.24
N ILE A 175 5.46 -13.54 9.75
CA ILE A 175 6.10 -12.23 9.67
C ILE A 175 6.49 -11.72 11.06
N ALA A 176 5.63 -11.86 12.06
CA ALA A 176 5.92 -11.45 13.43
C ALA A 176 7.13 -12.19 14.02
N VAL A 177 7.19 -13.52 13.84
CA VAL A 177 8.30 -14.36 14.29
C VAL A 177 9.60 -13.98 13.58
N LEU A 178 9.59 -13.87 12.25
CA LEU A 178 10.77 -13.49 11.47
C LEU A 178 11.28 -12.09 11.85
N THR A 179 10.36 -11.17 12.13
CA THR A 179 10.69 -9.80 12.58
C THR A 179 11.30 -9.82 13.97
N ALA A 180 10.78 -10.65 14.88
CA ALA A 180 11.33 -10.83 16.22
C ALA A 180 12.77 -11.39 16.18
N TYR A 181 13.05 -12.28 15.24
CA TYR A 181 14.40 -12.80 14.97
C TYR A 181 15.28 -11.84 14.16
N ARG A 182 14.80 -10.62 13.84
CA ARG A 182 15.52 -9.61 13.06
C ARG A 182 16.00 -10.11 11.69
N VAL A 183 15.23 -10.97 11.04
CA VAL A 183 15.55 -11.46 9.68
C VAL A 183 15.32 -10.33 8.67
N ASN A 184 16.36 -10.00 7.89
CA ASN A 184 16.24 -9.02 6.81
C ASN A 184 15.26 -9.53 5.74
N GLY A 185 14.27 -8.71 5.39
CA GLY A 185 13.23 -9.09 4.43
C GLY A 185 12.11 -9.98 4.99
N ALA A 186 11.94 -10.02 6.32
CA ALA A 186 10.89 -10.79 6.99
C ALA A 186 9.50 -10.64 6.36
N ILE A 187 9.13 -9.42 5.97
CA ILE A 187 7.86 -9.13 5.33
C ILE A 187 7.75 -9.81 3.97
N LEU A 188 8.77 -9.71 3.13
CA LEU A 188 8.76 -10.32 1.79
C LEU A 188 8.73 -11.84 1.89
N ILE A 189 9.53 -12.42 2.80
CA ILE A 189 9.56 -13.87 3.04
C ILE A 189 8.17 -14.35 3.46
N GLY A 190 7.52 -13.64 4.39
CA GLY A 190 6.16 -13.97 4.83
C GLY A 190 5.13 -13.88 3.70
N ILE A 191 5.18 -12.85 2.87
CA ILE A 191 4.29 -12.69 1.71
C ILE A 191 4.49 -13.85 0.73
N VAL A 192 5.72 -14.17 0.36
CA VAL A 192 6.04 -15.28 -0.56
C VAL A 192 5.55 -16.61 0.02
N ALA A 193 5.81 -16.88 1.31
CA ALA A 193 5.37 -18.11 1.96
C ALA A 193 3.84 -18.25 1.91
N VAL A 194 3.10 -17.20 2.26
CA VAL A 194 1.63 -17.19 2.19
C VAL A 194 1.14 -17.36 0.76
N THR A 195 1.74 -16.64 -0.21
CA THR A 195 1.35 -16.73 -1.63
C THR A 195 1.52 -18.14 -2.17
N VAL A 196 2.64 -18.79 -1.87
CA VAL A 196 2.87 -20.18 -2.25
C VAL A 196 1.84 -21.11 -1.61
N THR A 197 1.54 -20.94 -0.32
CA THR A 197 0.53 -21.74 0.38
C THR A 197 -0.86 -21.57 -0.21
N VAL A 198 -1.27 -20.33 -0.51
CA VAL A 198 -2.56 -20.04 -1.15
C VAL A 198 -2.63 -20.65 -2.55
N SER A 199 -1.57 -20.50 -3.35
CA SER A 199 -1.52 -21.09 -4.70
C SER A 199 -1.68 -22.62 -4.66
N TYR A 200 -1.08 -23.29 -3.69
CA TYR A 200 -1.23 -24.74 -3.50
C TYR A 200 -2.67 -25.13 -3.11
N THR A 201 -3.31 -24.38 -2.23
CA THR A 201 -4.69 -24.66 -1.81
C THR A 201 -5.72 -24.40 -2.91
N HIS A 202 -5.49 -23.42 -3.78
CA HIS A 202 -6.37 -23.14 -4.94
C HIS A 202 -6.16 -24.11 -6.12
N LEU A 203 -5.00 -24.77 -6.22
CA LEU A 203 -4.73 -25.78 -7.26
C LEU A 203 -5.22 -27.19 -6.88
N THR A 204 -5.55 -27.39 -5.61
CA THR A 204 -5.98 -28.71 -5.08
C THR A 204 -7.48 -28.77 -4.73
N LEU A 205 -8.23 -27.70 -4.97
CA LEU A 205 -9.70 -27.63 -4.89
C LEU A 205 -10.32 -27.46 -6.28
#